data_b48fafa282216d849f304bf6a6da16e9
#
_entry.id   b48fafa282216d849f304bf6a6da16e9
#
_cell.length_a   1.000
_cell.length_b   1.000
_cell.length_c   1.000
_cell.angle_alpha   90.00
_cell.angle_beta   90.00
_cell.angle_gamma   90.00
#
_symmetry.space_group_name_H-M   'P 1'
#
loop_
_entity.id
_entity.type
_entity.pdbx_description
1 polymer ?
#
loop_
_entity_poly.entity_id
_entity_poly.type
_entity_poly.pdbx_seq_one_letter_code
_entity_poly.pdbx_strand_id
1 'polypeptide(L)'
;SNNIIDIAINSKNGEVFIGTDKGLMSYTSDATNGKSSQNNLKIFPNPVRQSYNGLITIDKLYTDANIKITDMNFNLIFEDYANGGRATWNGRDIDGNKVPTGVYLIFTSDDFGNEKISGKILIIK
;
A
#
# COMPACT_ATOMS: atom_id res chain seq x y z
N SER A 1 15.96 -4.79 9.12
CA SER A 1 14.73 -4.71 8.37
C SER A 1 13.58 -5.31 9.14
N ASN A 2 12.39 -4.86 8.83
CA ASN A 2 11.19 -5.42 9.44
C ASN A 2 10.84 -6.71 8.75
N ASN A 3 11.16 -7.81 9.39
CA ASN A 3 10.77 -9.11 8.86
C ASN A 3 9.34 -9.39 9.30
N ILE A 4 8.50 -9.75 8.36
CA ILE A 4 7.16 -10.20 8.68
C ILE A 4 7.27 -11.65 9.12
N ILE A 5 6.87 -11.90 10.37
CA ILE A 5 6.96 -13.22 10.97
C ILE A 5 5.67 -14.00 10.72
N ASP A 6 4.54 -13.31 10.75
CA ASP A 6 3.25 -13.96 10.65
C ASP A 6 2.18 -12.97 10.17
N ILE A 7 1.17 -13.50 9.50
CA ILE A 7 0.01 -12.73 9.08
C ILE A 7 -1.24 -13.52 9.42
N ALA A 8 -2.17 -12.87 10.12
CA ALA A 8 -3.46 -13.46 10.45
C ALA A 8 -4.57 -12.53 9.93
N ILE A 9 -5.59 -13.11 9.33
CA ILE A 9 -6.69 -12.36 8.73
C ILE A 9 -7.98 -12.68 9.47
N ASN A 10 -8.66 -11.65 9.96
CA ASN A 10 -10.00 -11.80 10.50
C ASN A 10 -10.99 -11.66 9.34
N SER A 11 -11.60 -12.76 8.94
CA SER A 11 -12.47 -12.79 7.77
C SER A 11 -13.78 -12.05 7.98
N LYS A 12 -14.16 -11.76 9.22
CA LYS A 12 -15.42 -11.08 9.50
C LYS A 12 -15.38 -9.59 9.21
N ASN A 13 -14.25 -8.96 9.49
CA ASN A 13 -14.13 -7.51 9.34
C ASN A 13 -12.98 -7.09 8.41
N GLY A 14 -12.30 -8.06 7.82
CA GLY A 14 -11.18 -7.75 6.92
C GLY A 14 -9.94 -7.26 7.63
N GLU A 15 -9.91 -7.33 8.95
CA GLU A 15 -8.74 -6.88 9.69
C GLU A 15 -7.59 -7.87 9.54
N VAL A 16 -6.40 -7.35 9.32
CA VAL A 16 -5.19 -8.14 9.14
C VAL A 16 -4.23 -7.80 10.26
N PHE A 17 -3.76 -8.81 10.96
CA PHE A 17 -2.75 -8.66 12.01
C PHE A 17 -1.42 -9.14 11.45
N ILE A 18 -0.41 -8.29 11.55
CA ILE A 18 0.90 -8.58 11.01
C ILE A 18 1.89 -8.59 12.16
N GLY A 19 2.47 -9.76 12.41
CA GLY A 19 3.52 -9.90 13.40
C GLY A 19 4.88 -9.70 12.75
N THR A 20 5.68 -8.82 13.32
CA THR A 20 7.05 -8.58 12.87
C THR A 20 7.98 -8.73 14.07
N ASP A 21 9.27 -8.69 13.80
CA ASP A 21 10.28 -8.71 14.86
C ASP A 21 10.21 -7.47 15.75
N LYS A 22 9.46 -6.44 15.34
CA LYS A 22 9.28 -5.21 16.10
C LYS A 22 7.93 -5.10 16.77
N GLY A 23 7.09 -6.12 16.66
CA GLY A 23 5.79 -6.14 17.30
C GLY A 23 4.67 -6.50 16.37
N LEU A 24 3.46 -6.41 16.89
CA LEU A 24 2.23 -6.71 16.17
C LEU A 24 1.64 -5.42 15.63
N MET A 25 1.24 -5.46 14.37
CA MET A 25 0.55 -4.34 13.75
C MET A 25 -0.77 -4.83 13.16
N SER A 26 -1.79 -3.99 13.23
CA SER A 26 -3.09 -4.28 12.66
C SER A 26 -3.29 -3.43 11.41
N TYR A 27 -3.89 -4.03 10.40
CA TYR A 27 -4.22 -3.34 9.16
C TYR A 27 -5.64 -3.68 8.76
N THR A 28 -6.45 -2.66 8.55
CA THR A 28 -7.82 -2.80 8.10
C THR A 28 -7.93 -2.25 6.69
N SER A 29 -8.59 -2.98 5.81
CA SER A 29 -8.72 -2.53 4.44
C SER A 29 -9.55 -1.25 4.35
N ASP A 30 -9.27 -0.45 3.33
CA ASP A 30 -9.97 0.82 3.14
C ASP A 30 -11.47 0.66 2.95
N ALA A 31 -11.90 -0.50 2.48
CA ALA A 31 -13.31 -0.73 2.26
C ALA A 31 -14.12 -0.69 3.55
N THR A 32 -13.49 -0.92 4.69
CA THR A 32 -14.16 -0.90 5.98
C THR A 32 -14.00 0.42 6.71
N ASN A 33 -13.17 1.30 6.19
CA ASN A 33 -12.92 2.58 6.83
C ASN A 33 -13.85 3.63 6.24
N GLY A 34 -14.94 3.87 6.92
CA GLY A 34 -15.93 4.82 6.46
C GLY A 34 -15.59 6.29 6.69
N LYS A 35 -14.45 6.57 7.25
CA LYS A 35 -14.06 7.95 7.50
C LYS A 35 -13.58 8.61 6.23
N SER A 36 -14.25 9.67 5.85
CA SER A 36 -13.74 10.51 4.80
C SER A 36 -12.57 11.30 5.35
N SER A 37 -11.44 11.09 4.78
CA SER A 37 -10.33 11.99 5.00
C SER A 37 -9.75 12.25 3.63
N GLN A 38 -9.00 13.32 3.53
CA GLN A 38 -8.32 13.63 2.28
C GLN A 38 -7.32 12.54 1.91
N ASN A 39 -7.06 11.59 2.81
CA ASN A 39 -6.11 10.51 2.61
C ASN A 39 -6.78 9.19 2.33
N ASN A 40 -8.06 9.24 2.02
CA ASN A 40 -8.85 8.03 1.84
C ASN A 40 -8.68 7.49 0.43
N LEU A 41 -7.51 6.94 0.15
CA LEU A 41 -7.24 6.35 -1.15
C LEU A 41 -8.05 5.08 -1.32
N LYS A 42 -8.43 4.79 -2.55
CA LYS A 42 -9.04 3.53 -2.92
C LYS A 42 -7.98 2.68 -3.60
N ILE A 43 -7.64 1.56 -3.00
CA ILE A 43 -6.58 0.68 -3.49
C ILE A 43 -7.19 -0.68 -3.74
N PHE A 44 -7.03 -1.19 -4.97
CA PHE A 44 -7.58 -2.51 -5.28
C PHE A 44 -6.75 -3.22 -6.33
N PRO A 45 -6.59 -4.55 -6.20
CA PRO A 45 -7.01 -5.35 -5.06
C PRO A 45 -6.14 -5.08 -3.85
N ASN A 46 -6.70 -5.27 -2.66
CA ASN A 46 -5.96 -5.11 -1.41
C ASN A 46 -6.66 -5.94 -0.33
N PRO A 47 -6.08 -7.05 0.14
CA PRO A 47 -4.71 -7.54 -0.14
C PRO A 47 -4.53 -8.01 -1.57
N VAL A 48 -3.28 -7.99 -2.00
CA VAL A 48 -2.87 -8.53 -3.30
C VAL A 48 -2.38 -9.96 -3.06
N ARG A 49 -3.09 -10.93 -3.63
CA ARG A 49 -2.77 -12.33 -3.42
C ARG A 49 -1.85 -12.85 -4.53
N GLN A 50 -1.18 -13.95 -4.24
CA GLN A 50 -0.21 -14.55 -5.15
C GLN A 50 -0.79 -14.83 -6.54
N SER A 51 -2.06 -15.22 -6.59
CA SER A 51 -2.72 -15.54 -7.86
C SER A 51 -3.03 -14.32 -8.72
N TYR A 52 -2.91 -13.12 -8.18
CA TYR A 52 -3.23 -11.93 -8.92
C TYR A 52 -2.05 -11.49 -9.78
N ASN A 53 -2.27 -11.34 -11.07
CA ASN A 53 -1.23 -10.96 -12.03
C ASN A 53 -1.48 -9.61 -12.70
N GLY A 54 -2.52 -8.91 -12.29
CA GLY A 54 -2.87 -7.62 -12.88
C GLY A 54 -2.18 -6.45 -12.20
N LEU A 55 -2.62 -5.27 -12.55
CA LEU A 55 -2.14 -4.04 -11.95
C LEU A 55 -2.91 -3.74 -10.66
N ILE A 56 -2.20 -3.17 -9.70
CA ILE A 56 -2.80 -2.65 -8.47
C ILE A 56 -3.16 -1.20 -8.77
N THR A 57 -4.42 -0.86 -8.55
CA THR A 57 -4.92 0.49 -8.83
C THR A 57 -4.98 1.29 -7.55
N ILE A 58 -4.46 2.49 -7.60
CA ILE A 58 -4.49 3.46 -6.50
C ILE A 58 -5.31 4.64 -7.02
N ASP A 59 -6.49 4.82 -6.44
CA ASP A 59 -7.46 5.80 -6.90
C ASP A 59 -7.72 6.86 -5.84
N LYS A 60 -8.40 7.92 -6.22
CA LYS A 60 -8.73 9.07 -5.36
C LYS A 60 -7.51 9.87 -4.93
N LEU A 61 -6.51 9.86 -5.77
CA LEU A 61 -5.36 10.74 -5.61
C LEU A 61 -5.71 12.16 -6.05
N TYR A 62 -4.95 13.13 -5.56
CA TYR A 62 -4.99 14.45 -6.17
C TYR A 62 -4.48 14.34 -7.62
N THR A 63 -4.98 15.24 -8.47
CA THR A 63 -4.57 15.27 -9.87
C THR A 63 -3.06 15.37 -9.97
N ASP A 64 -2.48 14.46 -10.73
CA ASP A 64 -1.05 14.41 -11.01
C ASP A 64 -0.17 14.32 -9.76
N ALA A 65 -0.71 13.76 -8.69
CA ALA A 65 0.04 13.58 -7.45
C ALA A 65 1.26 12.70 -7.66
N ASN A 66 2.34 13.04 -7.00
CA ASN A 66 3.50 12.16 -6.91
C ASN A 66 3.21 11.10 -5.85
N ILE A 67 3.41 9.84 -6.21
CA ILE A 67 3.31 8.75 -5.26
C ILE A 67 4.64 8.04 -5.14
N LYS A 68 4.96 7.62 -3.93
CA LYS A 68 6.10 6.76 -3.66
C LYS A 68 5.61 5.57 -2.87
N ILE A 69 6.02 4.39 -3.28
CA ILE A 69 5.71 3.15 -2.57
C ILE A 69 6.99 2.69 -1.91
N THR A 70 6.92 2.44 -0.62
CA THR A 70 8.08 1.99 0.16
C THR A 70 7.73 0.72 0.90
N ASP A 71 8.75 0.02 1.37
CA ASP A 71 8.56 -1.04 2.35
C ASP A 71 8.42 -0.43 3.75
N MET A 72 8.35 -1.29 4.78
CA MET A 72 8.16 -0.84 6.15
C MET A 72 9.39 -0.16 6.73
N ASN A 73 10.53 -0.28 6.07
CA ASN A 73 11.76 0.41 6.44
C ASN A 73 11.95 1.72 5.68
N PHE A 74 10.94 2.13 4.92
CA PHE A 74 10.95 3.33 4.09
C PHE A 74 11.93 3.28 2.93
N ASN A 75 12.30 2.06 2.51
CA ASN A 75 13.09 1.91 1.29
C ASN A 75 12.17 2.10 0.09
N LEU A 76 12.59 2.96 -0.84
CA LEU A 76 11.80 3.24 -2.03
C LEU A 76 11.73 2.00 -2.93
N ILE A 77 10.52 1.59 -3.24
CA ILE A 77 10.24 0.45 -4.10
C ILE A 77 9.83 0.92 -5.49
N PHE A 78 8.98 1.94 -5.55
CA PHE A 78 8.39 2.41 -6.80
C PHE A 78 7.97 3.86 -6.64
N GLU A 79 8.09 4.62 -7.71
CA GLU A 79 7.67 6.02 -7.73
C GLU A 79 7.00 6.30 -9.05
N ASP A 80 5.91 7.06 -9.01
CA ASP A 80 5.19 7.46 -10.22
C ASP A 80 4.35 8.71 -9.93
N TYR A 81 3.79 9.25 -10.98
CA TYR A 81 2.83 10.34 -10.90
C TYR A 81 1.46 9.82 -11.31
N ALA A 82 0.43 10.27 -10.61
CA ALA A 82 -0.92 9.93 -10.97
C ALA A 82 -1.25 10.52 -12.34
N ASN A 83 -2.04 9.78 -13.10
CA ASN A 83 -2.65 10.29 -14.33
C ASN A 83 -4.07 10.71 -13.96
N GLY A 84 -4.29 12.02 -13.90
CA GLY A 84 -5.48 12.50 -13.21
C GLY A 84 -5.39 12.11 -11.74
N GLY A 85 -6.40 11.41 -11.23
CA GLY A 85 -6.45 10.97 -9.84
C GLY A 85 -6.09 9.52 -9.61
N ARG A 86 -5.45 8.86 -10.59
CA ARG A 86 -5.23 7.42 -10.54
C ARG A 86 -3.80 7.06 -10.91
N ALA A 87 -3.24 6.12 -10.19
CA ALA A 87 -1.95 5.51 -10.52
C ALA A 87 -2.09 3.99 -10.48
N THR A 88 -1.18 3.31 -11.14
CA THR A 88 -1.14 1.84 -11.14
C THR A 88 0.26 1.37 -10.81
N TRP A 89 0.33 0.19 -10.17
CA TRP A 89 1.59 -0.42 -9.80
C TRP A 89 1.52 -1.92 -10.12
N ASN A 90 2.58 -2.43 -10.69
CA ASN A 90 2.63 -3.84 -11.10
C ASN A 90 3.15 -4.78 -10.00
N GLY A 91 3.35 -4.27 -8.79
CA GLY A 91 3.86 -5.10 -7.69
C GLY A 91 5.34 -5.43 -7.80
N ARG A 92 6.07 -4.68 -8.58
CA ARG A 92 7.51 -4.91 -8.78
C ARG A 92 8.31 -3.71 -8.28
N ASP A 93 9.54 -3.99 -7.89
CA ASP A 93 10.45 -2.93 -7.48
C ASP A 93 11.07 -2.25 -8.72
N ILE A 94 11.97 -1.30 -8.46
CA ILE A 94 12.63 -0.54 -9.52
C ILE A 94 13.41 -1.46 -10.48
N ASP A 95 13.93 -2.56 -9.96
CA ASP A 95 14.71 -3.50 -10.77
C ASP A 95 13.84 -4.51 -11.52
N GLY A 96 12.53 -4.43 -11.37
CA GLY A 96 11.61 -5.31 -12.06
C GLY A 96 11.32 -6.62 -11.34
N ASN A 97 11.77 -6.78 -10.11
CA ASN A 97 11.52 -7.98 -9.32
C ASN A 97 10.24 -7.86 -8.54
N LYS A 98 9.47 -8.94 -8.48
CA LYS A 98 8.26 -8.97 -7.66
C LYS A 98 8.62 -8.77 -6.20
N VAL A 99 7.88 -7.89 -5.53
CA VAL A 99 8.13 -7.63 -4.12
C VAL A 99 7.66 -8.80 -3.27
N PRO A 100 8.35 -9.07 -2.16
CA PRO A 100 7.94 -10.17 -1.27
C PRO A 100 6.68 -9.83 -0.48
N THR A 101 6.14 -10.84 0.20
CA THR A 101 5.05 -10.65 1.15
C THR A 101 5.40 -9.55 2.13
N GLY A 102 4.49 -8.63 2.31
CA GLY A 102 4.70 -7.55 3.23
C GLY A 102 3.69 -6.45 3.10
N VAL A 103 3.82 -5.46 3.96
CA VAL A 103 3.05 -4.23 3.88
C VAL A 103 3.90 -3.18 3.19
N TYR A 104 3.30 -2.51 2.23
CA TYR A 104 3.96 -1.45 1.46
C TYR A 104 3.19 -0.17 1.69
N LEU A 105 3.93 0.90 1.95
CA LEU A 105 3.36 2.20 2.28
C LEU A 105 3.29 3.05 1.03
N ILE A 106 2.19 3.79 0.89
CA ILE A 106 2.05 4.76 -0.19
C ILE A 106 2.19 6.15 0.41
N PHE A 107 3.20 6.86 -0.04
CA PHE A 107 3.40 8.25 0.30
C PHE A 107 2.88 9.12 -0.82
N THR A 108 2.18 10.19 -0.47
CA THR A 108 1.80 11.22 -1.44
C THR A 108 2.40 12.55 -1.02
N SER A 109 2.70 13.38 -2.00
CA SER A 109 3.20 14.72 -1.74
C SER A 109 2.09 15.74 -1.95
N ASP A 110 2.04 16.76 -1.10
CA ASP A 110 1.16 17.89 -1.31
C ASP A 110 1.83 18.92 -2.24
N ASP A 111 1.14 20.03 -2.48
CA ASP A 111 1.63 21.08 -3.37
C ASP A 111 2.91 21.76 -2.86
N PHE A 112 3.22 21.58 -1.60
CA PHE A 112 4.41 22.18 -0.97
C PHE A 112 5.55 21.19 -0.85
N GLY A 113 5.39 19.97 -1.37
CA GLY A 113 6.41 18.95 -1.31
C GLY A 113 6.43 18.16 -0.01
N ASN A 114 5.47 18.37 0.88
CA ASN A 114 5.38 17.59 2.11
C ASN A 114 4.83 16.22 1.79
N GLU A 115 5.50 15.19 2.26
CA GLU A 115 5.09 13.81 2.04
C GLU A 115 4.41 13.26 3.27
N LYS A 116 3.40 12.41 3.05
CA LYS A 116 2.72 11.73 4.14
C LYS A 116 2.27 10.36 3.68
N ILE A 117 2.11 9.46 4.63
CA ILE A 117 1.59 8.12 4.36
C ILE A 117 0.09 8.26 4.13
N SER A 118 -0.35 7.91 2.93
CA SER A 118 -1.73 8.07 2.51
C SER A 118 -2.44 6.75 2.31
N GLY A 119 -1.72 5.64 2.30
CA GLY A 119 -2.31 4.33 2.14
C GLY A 119 -1.32 3.23 2.40
N LYS A 120 -1.84 2.01 2.44
CA LYS A 120 -1.06 0.79 2.65
C LYS A 120 -1.54 -0.28 1.70
N ILE A 121 -0.62 -1.10 1.23
CA ILE A 121 -0.92 -2.26 0.38
C ILE A 121 -0.35 -3.48 1.06
N LEU A 122 -1.18 -4.50 1.23
CA LEU A 122 -0.72 -5.78 1.76
C LEU A 122 -0.54 -6.75 0.60
N ILE A 123 0.65 -7.29 0.48
CA ILE A 123 0.98 -8.30 -0.53
C ILE A 123 1.18 -9.63 0.17
N ILE A 124 0.42 -10.63 -0.25
CA ILE A 124 0.44 -11.98 0.33
C ILE A 124 0.81 -12.96 -0.78
N LYS A 125 1.92 -13.60 -0.61
CA LYS A 125 2.41 -14.64 -1.52
C LYS A 125 2.06 -16.02 -1.01
#